data_1f3d9148bf7f7ea9a2c08cf4cb440d79
#
_entry.id   1f3d9148bf7f7ea9a2c08cf4cb440d79
#
_cell.length_a   1.000
_cell.length_b   1.000
_cell.length_c   1.000
_cell.angle_alpha   90.00
_cell.angle_beta   90.00
_cell.angle_gamma   90.00
#
_symmetry.space_group_name_H-M   'P 1'
#
loop_
_entity.id
_entity.type
_entity.pdbx_description
1 polymer ?
#
loop_
_entity_poly.entity_id
_entity_poly.type
_entity_poly.pdbx_seq_one_letter_code
_entity_poly.pdbx_strand_id
1 'polypeptide(L)'
;AIAAVAGPDVEDSGAAYELDGDVYFAVSAAPGFGDVSHYDPAEMLRLSAERGGDPDRAGKKDPLDCLLWQHERPNDPAWDSALGRGRPGWHIECTAIAMKHLGATIDIQGGGEDLVFPHHELSAAEAATLNGAPGFAGGYVHQALLAYDGAKMAKARGNRVFVSRLRAAGVDPMAIRLALLAHHHTV
;
A
#
# COMPACT_ATOMS: atom_id res chain seq x y z
N ALA A 1 14.10 11.37 2.40
CA ALA A 1 13.98 10.03 1.81
C ALA A 1 12.74 9.90 0.92
N ILE A 2 11.52 10.16 1.46
CA ILE A 2 10.25 10.03 0.70
C ILE A 2 10.22 11.02 -0.47
N ALA A 3 10.60 12.30 -0.25
CA ALA A 3 10.68 13.29 -1.31
C ALA A 3 11.72 12.96 -2.39
N ALA A 4 12.75 12.17 -2.07
CA ALA A 4 13.73 11.72 -3.07
C ALA A 4 13.19 10.56 -3.92
N VAL A 5 12.26 9.76 -3.37
CA VAL A 5 11.60 8.66 -4.11
C VAL A 5 10.44 9.19 -4.97
N ALA A 6 9.71 10.18 -4.47
CA ALA A 6 8.63 10.87 -5.21
C ALA A 6 9.12 12.12 -5.99
N GLY A 7 10.43 12.33 -6.07
CA GLY A 7 11.05 13.53 -6.62
C GLY A 7 11.28 13.50 -8.12
N PRO A 8 12.22 14.31 -8.62
CA PRO A 8 12.40 14.58 -10.05
C PRO A 8 12.60 13.34 -10.92
N ASP A 9 13.14 12.25 -10.37
CA ASP A 9 13.38 11.03 -11.14
C ASP A 9 12.08 10.37 -11.64
N VAL A 10 10.99 10.46 -10.84
CA VAL A 10 9.68 9.92 -11.23
C VAL A 10 9.00 10.84 -12.24
N GLU A 11 9.11 12.17 -12.05
CA GLU A 11 8.60 13.16 -13.00
C GLU A 11 9.34 13.08 -14.34
N ASP A 12 10.67 12.96 -14.31
CA ASP A 12 11.51 12.82 -15.51
C ASP A 12 11.21 11.53 -16.29
N SER A 13 10.79 10.47 -15.61
CA SER A 13 10.35 9.22 -16.24
C SER A 13 8.99 9.32 -16.92
N GLY A 14 8.24 10.40 -16.72
CA GLY A 14 6.85 10.57 -17.17
C GLY A 14 5.85 9.75 -16.38
N ALA A 15 6.28 9.13 -15.28
CA ALA A 15 5.44 8.31 -14.41
C ALA A 15 4.67 9.12 -13.37
N ALA A 16 4.97 10.42 -13.22
CA ALA A 16 4.24 11.29 -12.34
C ALA A 16 3.58 12.45 -13.11
N TYR A 17 2.58 13.06 -12.51
CA TYR A 17 1.93 14.27 -13.02
C TYR A 17 1.23 15.04 -11.90
N GLU A 18 1.08 16.33 -12.11
CA GLU A 18 0.36 17.19 -11.17
C GLU A 18 -1.14 17.25 -11.54
N LEU A 19 -1.98 17.24 -10.50
CA LEU A 19 -3.42 17.43 -10.61
C LEU A 19 -3.92 18.24 -9.40
N ASP A 20 -4.36 19.47 -9.63
CA ASP A 20 -4.85 20.39 -8.60
C ASP A 20 -3.87 20.60 -7.43
N GLY A 21 -2.57 20.63 -7.73
CA GLY A 21 -1.48 20.78 -6.77
C GLY A 21 -1.03 19.49 -6.09
N ASP A 22 -1.76 18.39 -6.24
CA ASP A 22 -1.33 17.06 -5.79
C ASP A 22 -0.52 16.37 -6.91
N VAL A 23 0.43 15.51 -6.53
CA VAL A 23 1.22 14.71 -7.48
C VAL A 23 0.73 13.27 -7.49
N TYR A 24 0.42 12.77 -8.67
CA TYR A 24 -0.07 11.42 -8.91
C TYR A 24 0.96 10.55 -9.64
N PHE A 25 0.97 9.27 -9.32
CA PHE A 25 1.65 8.22 -10.05
C PHE A 25 0.73 7.69 -11.17
N ALA A 26 1.25 7.65 -12.38
CA ALA A 26 0.56 7.09 -13.54
C ALA A 26 0.84 5.59 -13.63
N VAL A 27 -0.16 4.76 -13.31
CA VAL A 27 -0.01 3.28 -13.35
C VAL A 27 0.33 2.76 -14.73
N SER A 28 -0.03 3.49 -15.78
CA SER A 28 0.32 3.15 -17.18
C SER A 28 1.82 3.21 -17.46
N ALA A 29 2.61 3.87 -16.62
CA ALA A 29 4.06 3.92 -16.74
C ALA A 29 4.75 2.73 -16.08
N ALA A 30 4.05 1.94 -15.28
CA ALA A 30 4.62 0.81 -14.54
C ALA A 30 4.55 -0.48 -15.36
N PRO A 31 5.69 -1.06 -15.78
CA PRO A 31 5.70 -2.39 -16.36
C PRO A 31 5.21 -3.42 -15.35
N GLY A 32 4.29 -4.29 -15.74
CA GLY A 32 3.79 -5.35 -14.88
C GLY A 32 2.77 -4.91 -13.82
N PHE A 33 2.13 -3.74 -13.99
CA PHE A 33 1.00 -3.38 -13.14
C PHE A 33 -0.13 -4.41 -13.31
N GLY A 34 -0.55 -5.04 -12.21
CA GLY A 34 -1.47 -6.16 -12.19
C GLY A 34 -0.83 -7.52 -11.88
N ASP A 35 0.51 -7.61 -11.92
CA ASP A 35 1.25 -8.87 -11.73
C ASP A 35 1.30 -9.34 -10.27
N VAL A 36 0.99 -8.48 -9.30
CA VAL A 36 0.96 -8.84 -7.88
C VAL A 36 -0.41 -9.36 -7.46
N SER A 37 -1.46 -8.65 -7.84
CA SER A 37 -2.83 -8.97 -7.44
C SER A 37 -3.49 -10.00 -8.35
N HIS A 38 -3.15 -10.00 -9.63
CA HIS A 38 -3.83 -10.79 -10.67
C HIS A 38 -5.33 -10.54 -10.76
N TYR A 39 -5.81 -9.38 -10.28
CA TYR A 39 -7.21 -8.99 -10.35
C TYR A 39 -7.55 -8.42 -11.72
N ASP A 40 -8.79 -8.60 -12.14
CA ASP A 40 -9.29 -7.93 -13.33
C ASP A 40 -9.51 -6.42 -13.07
N PRO A 41 -9.57 -5.60 -14.13
CA PRO A 41 -9.71 -4.15 -13.98
C PRO A 41 -10.96 -3.70 -13.23
N ALA A 42 -12.06 -4.42 -13.32
CA ALA A 42 -13.31 -4.07 -12.65
C ALA A 42 -13.18 -4.29 -11.13
N GLU A 43 -12.54 -5.40 -10.73
CA GLU A 43 -12.24 -5.69 -9.33
C GLU A 43 -11.23 -4.70 -8.76
N MET A 44 -10.19 -4.32 -9.52
CA MET A 44 -9.23 -3.29 -9.11
C MET A 44 -9.92 -1.95 -8.85
N LEU A 45 -10.82 -1.52 -9.73
CA LEU A 45 -11.57 -0.27 -9.55
C LEU A 45 -12.46 -0.31 -8.31
N ARG A 46 -13.18 -1.41 -8.12
CA ARG A 46 -14.03 -1.61 -6.94
C ARG A 46 -13.21 -1.53 -5.65
N LEU A 47 -12.12 -2.28 -5.58
CA LEU A 47 -11.24 -2.31 -4.41
C LEU A 47 -10.52 -0.98 -4.17
N SER A 48 -10.14 -0.26 -5.22
CA SER A 48 -9.58 1.08 -5.11
C SER A 48 -10.54 2.03 -4.41
N ALA A 49 -11.80 2.08 -4.87
CA ALA A 49 -12.84 2.91 -4.25
C ALA A 49 -13.11 2.54 -2.79
N GLU A 50 -13.18 1.24 -2.48
CA GLU A 50 -13.45 0.74 -1.12
C GLU A 50 -12.30 0.98 -0.13
N ARG A 51 -11.06 1.06 -0.63
CA ARG A 51 -9.84 1.10 0.17
C ARG A 51 -9.13 2.46 0.17
N GLY A 52 -9.85 3.51 -0.13
CA GLY A 52 -9.39 4.89 0.00
C GLY A 52 -8.74 5.49 -1.25
N GLY A 53 -8.84 4.82 -2.38
CA GLY A 53 -8.57 5.42 -3.69
C GLY A 53 -9.68 6.39 -4.10
N ASP A 54 -9.41 7.16 -5.15
CA ASP A 54 -10.32 8.16 -5.71
C ASP A 54 -10.52 7.94 -7.22
N PRO A 55 -11.03 6.77 -7.66
CA PRO A 55 -11.10 6.43 -9.08
C PRO A 55 -11.95 7.41 -9.90
N ASP A 56 -12.91 8.07 -9.25
CA ASP A 56 -13.83 9.01 -9.88
C ASP A 56 -13.29 10.46 -9.90
N ARG A 57 -12.09 10.72 -9.41
CA ARG A 57 -11.52 12.07 -9.40
C ARG A 57 -11.30 12.57 -10.83
N ALA A 58 -11.97 13.64 -11.19
CA ALA A 58 -11.84 14.27 -12.50
C ALA A 58 -10.39 14.73 -12.75
N GLY A 59 -9.90 14.52 -13.97
CA GLY A 59 -8.55 14.93 -14.38
C GLY A 59 -7.47 13.87 -14.18
N LYS A 60 -7.73 12.74 -13.52
CA LYS A 60 -6.81 11.60 -13.51
C LYS A 60 -6.63 11.02 -14.91
N LYS A 61 -5.40 10.59 -15.24
CA LYS A 61 -5.09 9.94 -16.53
C LYS A 61 -5.65 8.53 -16.60
N ASP A 62 -5.58 7.80 -15.48
CA ASP A 62 -6.19 6.50 -15.27
C ASP A 62 -6.91 6.49 -13.90
N PRO A 63 -8.11 5.91 -13.78
CA PRO A 63 -8.82 5.80 -12.51
C PRO A 63 -8.00 5.17 -11.37
N LEU A 64 -7.06 4.27 -11.70
CA LEU A 64 -6.21 3.57 -10.73
C LEU A 64 -4.93 4.34 -10.37
N ASP A 65 -4.65 5.47 -11.01
CA ASP A 65 -3.52 6.32 -10.62
C ASP A 65 -3.59 6.68 -9.14
N CYS A 66 -2.46 6.64 -8.46
CA CYS A 66 -2.43 6.84 -7.02
C CYS A 66 -1.64 8.08 -6.61
N LEU A 67 -1.98 8.58 -5.43
CA LEU A 67 -1.37 9.79 -4.87
C LEU A 67 0.07 9.49 -4.44
N LEU A 68 1.05 10.22 -5.00
CA LEU A 68 2.44 10.26 -4.53
C LEU A 68 2.65 11.31 -3.45
N TRP A 69 2.15 12.53 -3.70
CA TRP A 69 2.31 13.65 -2.79
C TRP A 69 1.02 14.47 -2.72
N GLN A 70 0.46 14.60 -1.53
CA GLN A 70 -0.69 15.46 -1.28
C GLN A 70 -0.19 16.83 -0.82
N HIS A 71 -0.57 17.88 -1.55
CA HIS A 71 -0.32 19.25 -1.12
C HIS A 71 -1.00 19.53 0.24
N GLU A 72 -0.40 20.44 1.01
CA GLU A 72 -0.87 20.81 2.36
C GLU A 72 -2.38 21.11 2.38
N ARG A 73 -3.07 20.53 3.35
CA ARG A 73 -4.48 20.79 3.64
C ARG A 73 -4.61 21.36 5.06
N PRO A 74 -5.61 22.23 5.32
CA PRO A 74 -5.87 22.70 6.68
C PRO A 74 -6.08 21.54 7.66
N ASN A 75 -5.36 21.58 8.77
CA ASN A 75 -5.37 20.57 9.85
C ASN A 75 -4.76 19.20 9.53
N ASP A 76 -4.19 19.00 8.35
CA ASP A 76 -3.40 17.82 8.03
C ASP A 76 -1.92 18.02 8.39
N PRO A 77 -1.21 16.99 8.85
CA PRO A 77 0.24 17.05 8.99
C PRO A 77 0.88 17.28 7.61
N ALA A 78 1.86 18.19 7.57
CA ALA A 78 2.57 18.51 6.34
C ALA A 78 4.06 18.75 6.60
N TRP A 79 4.89 18.40 5.63
CA TRP A 79 6.34 18.55 5.65
C TRP A 79 6.83 19.28 4.40
N ASP A 80 7.93 19.99 4.51
CA ASP A 80 8.60 20.63 3.38
C ASP A 80 9.30 19.57 2.52
N SER A 81 9.14 19.66 1.20
CA SER A 81 9.79 18.79 0.23
C SER A 81 10.11 19.52 -1.08
N ALA A 82 10.82 18.85 -2.00
CA ALA A 82 11.04 19.37 -3.35
C ALA A 82 9.73 19.51 -4.16
N LEU A 83 8.68 18.79 -3.77
CA LEU A 83 7.34 18.84 -4.37
C LEU A 83 6.43 19.87 -3.69
N GLY A 84 7.02 20.78 -2.90
CA GLY A 84 6.27 21.72 -2.08
C GLY A 84 5.91 21.16 -0.70
N ARG A 85 5.16 21.96 0.07
CA ARG A 85 4.73 21.57 1.41
C ARG A 85 3.51 20.66 1.32
N GLY A 86 3.59 19.48 1.99
CA GLY A 86 2.55 18.47 1.90
C GLY A 86 2.90 17.17 2.63
N ARG A 87 2.28 16.07 2.21
CA ARG A 87 2.53 14.74 2.76
C ARG A 87 2.55 13.66 1.67
N PRO A 88 3.27 12.55 1.90
CA PRO A 88 3.27 11.42 0.97
C PRO A 88 1.91 10.74 0.90
N GLY A 89 1.63 10.13 -0.25
CA GLY A 89 0.60 9.13 -0.39
C GLY A 89 0.94 7.86 0.41
N TRP A 90 -0.07 7.07 0.74
CA TRP A 90 0.12 5.87 1.58
C TRP A 90 1.05 4.83 0.95
N HIS A 91 0.95 4.59 -0.36
CA HIS A 91 1.70 3.53 -1.02
C HIS A 91 3.18 3.90 -1.10
N ILE A 92 3.49 5.08 -1.62
CA ILE A 92 4.86 5.56 -1.77
C ILE A 92 5.60 5.74 -0.44
N GLU A 93 4.89 6.06 0.65
CA GLU A 93 5.48 6.11 1.98
C GLU A 93 6.09 4.76 2.36
N CYS A 94 5.34 3.67 2.25
CA CYS A 94 5.81 2.33 2.57
C CYS A 94 6.89 1.84 1.59
N THR A 95 6.73 2.13 0.30
CA THR A 95 7.72 1.83 -0.74
C THR A 95 9.06 2.49 -0.41
N ALA A 96 9.07 3.79 -0.12
CA ALA A 96 10.26 4.54 0.22
C ALA A 96 10.93 4.04 1.51
N ILE A 97 10.16 3.70 2.53
CA ILE A 97 10.67 3.14 3.79
C ILE A 97 11.33 1.78 3.54
N ALA A 98 10.65 0.89 2.80
CA ALA A 98 11.19 -0.43 2.47
C ALA A 98 12.49 -0.31 1.67
N MET A 99 12.51 0.47 0.59
CA MET A 99 13.71 0.67 -0.23
C MET A 99 14.87 1.29 0.56
N LYS A 100 14.59 2.21 1.46
CA LYS A 100 15.62 2.84 2.31
C LYS A 100 16.30 1.86 3.26
N HIS A 101 15.55 0.92 3.83
CA HIS A 101 16.04 0.04 4.89
C HIS A 101 16.39 -1.36 4.43
N LEU A 102 15.79 -1.83 3.34
CA LEU A 102 15.96 -3.20 2.83
C LEU A 102 16.62 -3.25 1.45
N GLY A 103 16.72 -2.12 0.74
CA GLY A 103 17.30 -2.03 -0.60
C GLY A 103 16.27 -1.92 -1.71
N ALA A 104 16.76 -1.84 -2.95
CA ALA A 104 15.92 -1.65 -4.14
C ALA A 104 14.95 -2.82 -4.39
N THR A 105 15.34 -4.02 -3.96
CA THR A 105 14.51 -5.24 -3.98
C THR A 105 14.51 -5.88 -2.61
N ILE A 106 13.41 -6.54 -2.27
CA ILE A 106 13.24 -7.25 -0.99
C ILE A 106 12.93 -8.74 -1.25
N ASP A 107 13.23 -9.61 -0.29
CA ASP A 107 12.99 -11.05 -0.47
C ASP A 107 11.50 -11.37 -0.43
N ILE A 108 10.78 -10.86 0.58
CA ILE A 108 9.36 -11.16 0.79
C ILE A 108 8.63 -9.89 1.21
N GLN A 109 7.48 -9.63 0.59
CA GLN A 109 6.50 -8.66 1.05
C GLN A 109 5.29 -9.39 1.62
N GLY A 110 5.03 -9.20 2.92
CA GLY A 110 3.93 -9.86 3.63
C GLY A 110 2.89 -8.88 4.16
N GLY A 111 1.63 -9.34 4.23
CA GLY A 111 0.53 -8.53 4.78
C GLY A 111 -0.79 -9.28 4.90
N GLY A 112 -1.86 -8.56 5.24
CA GLY A 112 -3.21 -9.09 5.14
C GLY A 112 -3.69 -9.17 3.70
N GLU A 113 -4.68 -9.99 3.41
CA GLU A 113 -5.28 -10.10 2.08
C GLU A 113 -5.83 -8.77 1.56
N ASP A 114 -6.21 -7.87 2.46
CA ASP A 114 -6.67 -6.53 2.13
C ASP A 114 -5.55 -5.60 1.61
N LEU A 115 -4.29 -5.98 1.77
CA LEU A 115 -3.14 -5.25 1.25
C LEU A 115 -2.68 -5.73 -0.14
N VAL A 116 -3.18 -6.87 -0.65
CA VAL A 116 -2.86 -7.33 -2.01
C VAL A 116 -3.06 -6.19 -3.00
N PHE A 117 -4.25 -5.58 -2.96
CA PHE A 117 -4.60 -4.43 -3.78
C PHE A 117 -5.40 -3.41 -2.93
N PRO A 118 -5.15 -2.11 -3.07
CA PRO A 118 -4.18 -1.50 -3.99
C PRO A 118 -2.73 -1.45 -3.46
N HIS A 119 -2.50 -1.67 -2.15
CA HIS A 119 -1.27 -1.27 -1.47
C HIS A 119 -0.01 -1.98 -2.00
N HIS A 120 0.03 -3.32 -2.03
CA HIS A 120 1.20 -4.06 -2.49
C HIS A 120 1.39 -3.96 -4.01
N GLU A 121 0.31 -3.96 -4.76
CA GLU A 121 0.34 -3.74 -6.22
C GLU A 121 0.97 -2.38 -6.56
N LEU A 122 0.45 -1.31 -5.95
CA LEU A 122 0.96 0.04 -6.21
C LEU A 122 2.38 0.24 -5.68
N SER A 123 2.72 -0.32 -4.51
CA SER A 123 4.09 -0.28 -4.00
C SER A 123 5.07 -0.99 -4.94
N ALA A 124 4.68 -2.11 -5.53
CA ALA A 124 5.49 -2.81 -6.52
C ALA A 124 5.66 -2.01 -7.81
N ALA A 125 4.58 -1.40 -8.29
CA ALA A 125 4.60 -0.55 -9.48
C ALA A 125 5.49 0.69 -9.31
N GLU A 126 5.39 1.38 -8.18
CA GLU A 126 6.23 2.52 -7.83
C GLU A 126 7.71 2.14 -7.74
N ALA A 127 8.02 1.03 -7.04
CA ALA A 127 9.40 0.55 -6.89
C ALA A 127 9.98 0.10 -8.24
N ALA A 128 9.23 -0.63 -9.05
CA ALA A 128 9.65 -1.07 -10.38
C ALA A 128 9.99 0.11 -11.29
N THR A 129 9.16 1.15 -11.26
CA THR A 129 9.39 2.40 -12.02
C THR A 129 10.66 3.10 -11.57
N LEU A 130 10.89 3.23 -10.26
CA LEU A 130 12.09 3.85 -9.70
C LEU A 130 13.37 3.06 -9.97
N ASN A 131 13.28 1.73 -9.96
CA ASN A 131 14.43 0.86 -10.24
C ASN A 131 14.72 0.72 -11.74
N GLY A 132 13.79 1.13 -12.60
CA GLY A 132 13.87 0.88 -14.06
C GLY A 132 13.81 -0.61 -14.41
N ALA A 133 13.31 -1.46 -13.52
CA ALA A 133 13.24 -2.91 -13.67
C ALA A 133 12.03 -3.48 -12.93
N PRO A 134 11.35 -4.50 -13.47
CA PRO A 134 10.26 -5.19 -12.78
C PRO A 134 10.78 -5.94 -11.55
N GLY A 135 9.87 -6.16 -10.59
CA GLY A 135 10.15 -6.99 -9.42
C GLY A 135 10.66 -6.20 -8.21
N PHE A 136 9.74 -5.80 -7.35
CA PHE A 136 10.08 -5.19 -6.06
C PHE A 136 10.35 -6.26 -4.99
N ALA A 137 9.53 -7.30 -4.92
CA ALA A 137 9.71 -8.42 -3.98
C ALA A 137 9.90 -9.75 -4.71
N GLY A 138 10.75 -10.61 -4.17
CA GLY A 138 10.97 -11.98 -4.66
C GLY A 138 9.76 -12.89 -4.42
N GLY A 139 8.89 -12.54 -3.46
CA GLY A 139 7.64 -13.23 -3.19
C GLY A 139 6.66 -12.37 -2.41
N TYR A 140 5.38 -12.64 -2.60
CA TYR A 140 4.28 -11.98 -1.87
C TYR A 140 3.53 -13.03 -1.04
N VAL A 141 3.31 -12.73 0.24
CA VAL A 141 2.60 -13.63 1.15
C VAL A 141 1.48 -12.85 1.84
N HIS A 142 0.24 -13.26 1.62
CA HIS A 142 -0.91 -12.61 2.20
C HIS A 142 -1.66 -13.56 3.14
N GLN A 143 -1.94 -13.07 4.34
CA GLN A 143 -2.68 -13.80 5.34
C GLN A 143 -4.16 -13.43 5.25
N ALA A 144 -5.03 -14.43 5.21
CA ALA A 144 -6.47 -14.22 5.35
C ALA A 144 -6.80 -13.49 6.65
N LEU A 145 -7.82 -12.63 6.61
CA LEU A 145 -8.22 -11.84 7.76
C LEU A 145 -8.93 -12.69 8.80
N LEU A 146 -8.52 -12.54 10.07
CA LEU A 146 -9.20 -13.18 11.17
C LEU A 146 -10.46 -12.39 11.57
N ALA A 147 -11.57 -13.09 11.65
CA ALA A 147 -12.80 -12.56 12.21
C ALA A 147 -12.89 -12.88 13.71
N TYR A 148 -13.55 -12.01 14.46
CA TYR A 148 -13.96 -12.27 15.81
C TYR A 148 -15.47 -12.02 15.92
N ASP A 149 -16.17 -13.00 16.43
CA ASP A 149 -17.64 -12.98 16.56
C ASP A 149 -18.35 -12.71 15.20
N GLY A 150 -17.88 -13.40 14.16
CA GLY A 150 -18.43 -13.29 12.80
C GLY A 150 -18.15 -11.99 12.05
N ALA A 151 -17.29 -11.11 12.60
CA ALA A 151 -16.98 -9.82 11.97
C ALA A 151 -15.47 -9.55 11.91
N LYS A 152 -15.03 -8.84 10.86
CA LYS A 152 -13.65 -8.33 10.75
C LYS A 152 -13.29 -7.52 12.01
N MET A 153 -12.14 -7.82 12.61
CA MET A 153 -11.60 -7.03 13.72
C MET A 153 -11.24 -5.62 13.26
N ALA A 154 -11.86 -4.60 13.88
CA ALA A 154 -11.59 -3.21 13.55
C ALA A 154 -11.57 -2.33 14.81
N LYS A 155 -10.75 -1.26 14.79
CA LYS A 155 -10.69 -0.29 15.89
C LYS A 155 -12.06 0.33 16.16
N ALA A 156 -12.75 0.74 15.11
CA ALA A 156 -14.06 1.38 15.21
C ALA A 156 -15.15 0.48 15.80
N ARG A 157 -14.99 -0.84 15.70
CA ARG A 157 -15.92 -1.83 16.26
C ARG A 157 -15.58 -2.26 17.70
N GLY A 158 -14.40 -1.89 18.20
CA GLY A 158 -13.94 -2.29 19.53
C GLY A 158 -13.75 -3.81 19.73
N ASN A 159 -13.81 -4.62 18.64
CA ASN A 159 -13.80 -6.08 18.69
C ASN A 159 -12.40 -6.69 18.46
N ARG A 160 -11.33 -5.89 18.65
CA ARG A 160 -9.96 -6.40 18.48
C ARG A 160 -9.55 -7.29 19.64
N VAL A 161 -9.03 -8.47 19.31
CA VAL A 161 -8.39 -9.39 20.26
C VAL A 161 -6.90 -9.11 20.29
N PHE A 162 -6.40 -8.74 21.46
CA PHE A 162 -4.97 -8.46 21.66
C PHE A 162 -4.26 -9.68 22.25
N VAL A 163 -3.15 -10.09 21.65
CA VAL A 163 -2.30 -11.19 22.15
C VAL A 163 -1.87 -10.95 23.59
N SER A 164 -1.57 -9.71 23.96
CA SER A 164 -1.22 -9.35 25.34
C SER A 164 -2.35 -9.68 26.35
N ARG A 165 -3.61 -9.47 25.98
CA ARG A 165 -4.75 -9.81 26.82
C ARG A 165 -4.95 -11.32 26.95
N LEU A 166 -4.78 -12.06 25.83
CA LEU A 166 -4.84 -13.52 25.87
C LEU A 166 -3.76 -14.11 26.79
N ARG A 167 -2.54 -13.60 26.70
CA ARG A 167 -1.44 -14.02 27.59
C ARG A 167 -1.73 -13.68 29.06
N ALA A 168 -2.24 -12.49 29.33
CA ALA A 168 -2.61 -12.10 30.69
C ALA A 168 -3.74 -12.97 31.26
N ALA A 169 -4.64 -13.47 30.41
CA ALA A 169 -5.68 -14.43 30.77
C ALA A 169 -5.18 -15.90 30.89
N GLY A 170 -3.88 -16.14 30.73
CA GLY A 170 -3.29 -17.46 30.89
C GLY A 170 -3.40 -18.36 29.65
N VAL A 171 -3.79 -17.81 28.50
CA VAL A 171 -3.83 -18.62 27.26
C VAL A 171 -2.42 -18.99 26.84
N ASP A 172 -2.20 -20.28 26.55
CA ASP A 172 -0.94 -20.80 26.09
C ASP A 172 -0.50 -20.11 24.77
N PRO A 173 0.71 -19.51 24.69
CA PRO A 173 1.20 -18.88 23.48
C PRO A 173 1.23 -19.82 22.27
N MET A 174 1.43 -21.13 22.46
CA MET A 174 1.38 -22.10 21.39
C MET A 174 -0.03 -22.28 20.83
N ALA A 175 -1.05 -22.24 21.68
CA ALA A 175 -2.45 -22.27 21.22
C ALA A 175 -2.79 -21.05 20.35
N ILE A 176 -2.30 -19.87 20.72
CA ILE A 176 -2.46 -18.65 19.90
C ILE A 176 -1.75 -18.83 18.55
N ARG A 177 -0.52 -19.35 18.56
CA ARG A 177 0.25 -19.61 17.33
C ARG A 177 -0.45 -20.61 16.43
N LEU A 178 -0.94 -21.71 16.96
CA LEU A 178 -1.67 -22.73 16.20
C LEU A 178 -2.97 -22.18 15.59
N ALA A 179 -3.70 -21.35 16.33
CA ALA A 179 -4.89 -20.69 15.81
C ALA A 179 -4.58 -19.81 14.61
N LEU A 180 -3.47 -19.04 14.63
CA LEU A 180 -3.03 -18.22 13.52
C LEU A 180 -2.57 -19.06 12.32
N LEU A 181 -1.85 -20.17 12.56
CA LEU A 181 -1.32 -21.04 11.50
C LEU A 181 -2.39 -21.97 10.88
N ALA A 182 -3.55 -22.13 11.53
CA ALA A 182 -4.65 -22.97 11.02
C ALA A 182 -5.41 -22.31 9.84
N HIS A 183 -5.16 -21.04 9.57
CA HIS A 183 -5.82 -20.32 8.48
C HIS A 183 -4.91 -20.18 7.26
N HIS A 184 -5.51 -20.06 6.09
CA HIS A 184 -4.77 -19.89 4.83
C HIS A 184 -3.89 -18.63 4.87
N HIS A 185 -2.67 -18.76 4.36
CA HIS A 185 -1.66 -17.70 4.24
C HIS A 185 -1.48 -17.25 2.78
N THR A 186 -2.21 -17.85 1.85
CA THR A 186 -2.23 -17.47 0.43
C THR A 186 -3.66 -17.19 -0.01
N VAL A 187 -3.80 -16.15 -0.79
CA VAL A 187 -5.04 -15.78 -1.48
C VAL A 187 -4.96 -16.28 -2.91
#